data_d9b8195358f2131fc5a761e3bf1fee6e
#
_entry.id   d9b8195358f2131fc5a761e3bf1fee6e
#
_cell.length_a   1.000
_cell.length_b   1.000
_cell.length_c   1.000
_cell.angle_alpha   90.00
_cell.angle_beta   90.00
_cell.angle_gamma   90.00
#
_symmetry.space_group_name_H-M   'P 1'
#
loop_
_entity.id
_entity.type
_entity.pdbx_description
1 polymer ?
#
loop_
_entity_poly.entity_id
_entity_poly.type
_entity_poly.pdbx_seq_one_letter_code
_entity_poly.pdbx_strand_id
1 'polypeptide(L)'
;MYTTDNSISLSRDLKREMKAFLPLEDLVSYLSDKLDMSPEEELDSKNFLRCHNYYSFSAFIKQVPDNLHKGKFQAAISLYEFNDWLSQFLFIFSGRLEQFIKSTFIESLCQQYNGKYQKGECYLDETIYENSELYNEFISIIEKHLSENQSLSIQHHIKNKGSKFPIWVLFQEMTFGETTRFISALKKEYREYWIDTTFLSTGVVNSKIHGEEIRSKLFGWVSATWYMRNRTAHHLRLYGQNFTIASPSFFSADLRQINKNAETKKKKTHNNDLFAYLLAMKNLIQHHSHSFVQDWNDFLMSLEAQLMEKSNIILSSKIGLPSNWKDILWIG
;
A
#
# COMPACT_ATOMS: atom_id res chain seq x y z
N MET A 1 19.94 0.13 -4.52
CA MET A 1 20.44 -0.36 -5.82
C MET A 1 19.64 -1.61 -6.18
N TYR A 2 18.53 -1.49 -6.89
CA TYR A 2 17.79 -2.61 -7.46
C TYR A 2 17.81 -2.45 -8.97
N THR A 3 18.94 -2.79 -9.55
CA THR A 3 19.03 -3.07 -10.99
C THR A 3 18.71 -4.54 -11.18
N THR A 4 17.44 -4.88 -11.34
CA THR A 4 17.06 -6.08 -12.06
C THR A 4 16.77 -5.66 -13.48
N ASP A 5 17.81 -5.73 -14.31
CA ASP A 5 17.68 -5.72 -15.76
C ASP A 5 17.06 -7.05 -16.20
N ASN A 6 15.78 -7.20 -15.88
CA ASN A 6 14.90 -8.22 -16.44
C ASN A 6 14.18 -7.58 -17.63
N SER A 7 14.92 -7.33 -18.71
CA SER A 7 14.33 -7.05 -19.99
C SER A 7 13.56 -8.27 -20.48
N ILE A 8 12.29 -8.36 -20.06
CA ILE A 8 11.35 -9.34 -20.61
C ILE A 8 11.09 -8.94 -22.05
N SER A 9 11.73 -9.58 -22.98
CA SER A 9 11.42 -9.42 -24.40
C SER A 9 10.14 -10.19 -24.74
N LEU A 10 9.25 -9.56 -25.50
CA LEU A 10 8.08 -10.24 -26.04
C LEU A 10 8.56 -11.37 -26.94
N SER A 11 8.21 -12.62 -26.60
CA SER A 11 8.51 -13.77 -27.45
C SER A 11 7.68 -13.69 -28.74
N ARG A 12 8.34 -13.75 -29.89
CA ARG A 12 7.71 -13.89 -31.21
C ARG A 12 7.77 -15.33 -31.69
N ASP A 13 8.00 -16.29 -30.83
CA ASP A 13 8.07 -17.70 -31.16
C ASP A 13 6.65 -18.26 -31.41
N LEU A 14 6.29 -18.38 -32.69
CA LEU A 14 5.02 -18.91 -33.14
C LEU A 14 4.82 -20.41 -32.83
N LYS A 15 5.86 -21.12 -32.36
CA LYS A 15 5.76 -22.54 -31.99
C LYS A 15 5.31 -22.76 -30.54
N ARG A 16 5.26 -21.73 -29.71
CA ARG A 16 4.70 -21.84 -28.37
C ARG A 16 3.18 -21.75 -28.44
N GLU A 17 2.51 -22.80 -28.05
CA GLU A 17 1.06 -22.80 -27.90
C GLU A 17 0.63 -21.81 -26.82
N MET A 18 -0.09 -20.78 -27.20
CA MET A 18 -0.86 -19.94 -26.30
C MET A 18 -2.24 -20.54 -26.08
N LYS A 19 -2.83 -20.27 -24.91
CA LYS A 19 -4.25 -20.58 -24.71
C LYS A 19 -5.07 -19.84 -25.75
N ALA A 20 -5.96 -20.58 -26.42
CA ALA A 20 -6.88 -19.99 -27.38
C ALA A 20 -7.81 -18.96 -26.72
N PHE A 21 -8.13 -17.91 -27.44
CA PHE A 21 -9.18 -16.99 -27.03
C PHE A 21 -10.53 -17.73 -27.07
N LEU A 22 -11.29 -17.62 -25.98
CA LEU A 22 -12.66 -18.12 -25.90
C LEU A 22 -13.62 -16.92 -25.93
N PRO A 23 -14.57 -16.87 -26.88
CA PRO A 23 -15.69 -15.96 -26.79
C PRO A 23 -16.46 -16.14 -25.48
N LEU A 24 -17.23 -15.13 -25.07
CA LEU A 24 -17.91 -15.14 -23.76
C LEU A 24 -18.79 -16.37 -23.55
N GLU A 25 -19.56 -16.75 -24.58
CA GLU A 25 -20.46 -17.92 -24.50
C GLU A 25 -19.65 -19.21 -24.27
N ASP A 26 -18.59 -19.41 -25.04
CA ASP A 26 -17.73 -20.60 -24.95
C ASP A 26 -16.98 -20.63 -23.60
N LEU A 27 -16.58 -19.45 -23.09
CA LEU A 27 -15.98 -19.30 -21.79
C LEU A 27 -16.94 -19.68 -20.66
N VAL A 28 -18.20 -19.23 -20.74
CA VAL A 28 -19.22 -19.58 -19.75
C VAL A 28 -19.50 -21.07 -19.79
N SER A 29 -19.67 -21.68 -20.99
CA SER A 29 -19.86 -23.12 -21.14
C SER A 29 -18.69 -23.93 -20.56
N TYR A 30 -17.43 -23.52 -20.86
CA TYR A 30 -16.24 -24.14 -20.28
C TYR A 30 -16.21 -24.06 -18.75
N LEU A 31 -16.64 -22.92 -18.18
CA LEU A 31 -16.68 -22.74 -16.73
C LEU A 31 -17.82 -23.52 -16.10
N SER A 32 -18.98 -23.62 -16.76
CA SER A 32 -20.11 -24.39 -16.31
C SER A 32 -19.75 -25.87 -16.16
N ASP A 33 -19.14 -26.45 -17.17
CA ASP A 33 -18.64 -27.84 -17.12
C ASP A 33 -17.60 -28.06 -16.02
N LYS A 34 -16.70 -27.09 -15.88
CA LYS A 34 -15.58 -27.20 -14.92
C LYS A 34 -16.00 -27.03 -13.46
N LEU A 35 -16.99 -26.20 -13.18
CA LEU A 35 -17.39 -25.80 -11.83
C LEU A 35 -18.72 -26.42 -11.41
N ASP A 36 -19.35 -27.23 -12.26
CA ASP A 36 -20.69 -27.84 -12.06
C ASP A 36 -21.74 -26.75 -11.75
N MET A 37 -21.87 -25.78 -12.67
CA MET A 37 -22.73 -24.60 -12.47
C MET A 37 -24.17 -24.94 -12.77
N SER A 38 -25.10 -24.35 -12.02
CA SER A 38 -26.52 -24.37 -12.35
C SER A 38 -26.82 -23.40 -13.50
N PRO A 39 -27.98 -23.55 -14.22
CA PRO A 39 -28.39 -22.60 -15.25
C PRO A 39 -28.49 -21.15 -14.75
N GLU A 40 -28.83 -20.93 -13.49
CA GLU A 40 -28.87 -19.62 -12.87
C GLU A 40 -27.45 -19.05 -12.69
N GLU A 41 -26.49 -19.87 -12.21
CA GLU A 41 -25.09 -19.49 -12.09
C GLU A 41 -24.44 -19.21 -13.47
N GLU A 42 -24.85 -19.92 -14.53
CA GLU A 42 -24.38 -19.60 -15.89
C GLU A 42 -24.80 -18.20 -16.32
N LEU A 43 -26.06 -17.83 -16.08
CA LEU A 43 -26.56 -16.51 -16.41
C LEU A 43 -25.84 -15.42 -15.63
N ASP A 44 -25.64 -15.62 -14.33
CA ASP A 44 -24.89 -14.70 -13.46
C ASP A 44 -23.43 -14.58 -13.90
N SER A 45 -22.80 -15.71 -14.24
CA SER A 45 -21.42 -15.72 -14.71
C SER A 45 -21.23 -14.96 -16.02
N LYS A 46 -22.19 -15.10 -16.95
CA LYS A 46 -22.19 -14.35 -18.20
C LYS A 46 -22.31 -12.84 -17.97
N ASN A 47 -23.22 -12.42 -17.09
CA ASN A 47 -23.40 -11.03 -16.75
C ASN A 47 -22.15 -10.45 -16.06
N PHE A 48 -21.56 -11.19 -15.15
CA PHE A 48 -20.34 -10.80 -14.45
C PHE A 48 -19.14 -10.70 -15.40
N LEU A 49 -18.87 -11.73 -16.20
CA LEU A 49 -17.71 -11.80 -17.09
C LEU A 49 -17.79 -10.82 -18.27
N ARG A 50 -18.97 -10.31 -18.62
CA ARG A 50 -19.11 -9.22 -19.59
C ARG A 50 -18.41 -7.94 -19.12
N CYS A 51 -18.37 -7.69 -17.81
CA CYS A 51 -17.85 -6.48 -17.20
C CYS A 51 -16.46 -6.68 -16.56
N HIS A 52 -16.02 -7.93 -16.37
CA HIS A 52 -14.81 -8.24 -15.62
C HIS A 52 -13.86 -9.13 -16.42
N ASN A 53 -12.57 -8.81 -16.35
CA ASN A 53 -11.55 -9.61 -17.03
C ASN A 53 -11.40 -10.98 -16.36
N TYR A 54 -11.68 -12.05 -17.14
CA TYR A 54 -11.60 -13.43 -16.65
C TYR A 54 -10.22 -13.78 -16.10
N TYR A 55 -9.13 -13.31 -16.71
CA TYR A 55 -7.78 -13.65 -16.26
C TYR A 55 -7.55 -13.20 -14.81
N SER A 56 -7.92 -11.96 -14.50
CA SER A 56 -7.83 -11.42 -13.13
C SER A 56 -8.78 -12.15 -12.17
N PHE A 57 -10.04 -12.37 -12.61
CA PHE A 57 -11.05 -13.07 -11.81
C PHE A 57 -10.71 -14.53 -11.55
N SER A 58 -10.12 -15.25 -12.50
CA SER A 58 -9.77 -16.67 -12.37
C SER A 58 -8.86 -16.97 -11.18
N ALA A 59 -8.13 -15.98 -10.70
CA ALA A 59 -7.31 -16.10 -9.51
C ALA A 59 -8.13 -16.25 -8.22
N PHE A 60 -9.37 -15.72 -8.19
CA PHE A 60 -10.29 -15.87 -7.06
C PHE A 60 -10.97 -17.24 -7.07
N ILE A 61 -11.29 -17.78 -8.24
CA ILE A 61 -11.80 -19.17 -8.36
C ILE A 61 -10.84 -20.17 -7.67
N LYS A 62 -9.54 -19.94 -7.81
CA LYS A 62 -8.50 -20.76 -7.17
C LYS A 62 -8.38 -20.55 -5.65
N GLN A 63 -9.02 -19.54 -5.10
CA GLN A 63 -9.01 -19.26 -3.66
C GLN A 63 -10.29 -19.76 -2.96
N VAL A 64 -11.30 -20.19 -3.73
CA VAL A 64 -12.52 -20.79 -3.16
C VAL A 64 -12.12 -22.04 -2.35
N PRO A 65 -12.63 -22.21 -1.12
CA PRO A 65 -12.32 -23.38 -0.30
C PRO A 65 -12.69 -24.70 -0.98
N ASP A 66 -11.81 -25.69 -0.86
CA ASP A 66 -11.95 -27.01 -1.54
C ASP A 66 -13.20 -27.78 -1.09
N ASN A 67 -13.66 -27.58 0.15
CA ASN A 67 -14.84 -28.20 0.71
C ASN A 67 -16.16 -27.63 0.16
N LEU A 68 -16.12 -26.58 -0.64
CA LEU A 68 -17.29 -26.03 -1.31
C LEU A 68 -17.52 -26.78 -2.63
N HIS A 69 -18.51 -27.66 -2.65
CA HIS A 69 -18.78 -28.52 -3.80
C HIS A 69 -19.71 -27.86 -4.85
N LYS A 70 -20.60 -26.95 -4.43
CA LYS A 70 -21.53 -26.19 -5.28
C LYS A 70 -21.39 -24.70 -5.05
N GLY A 71 -21.79 -23.88 -6.02
CA GLY A 71 -21.74 -22.42 -5.89
C GLY A 71 -20.33 -21.86 -5.94
N LYS A 72 -19.37 -22.55 -6.56
CA LYS A 72 -17.96 -22.10 -6.62
C LYS A 72 -17.80 -20.78 -7.36
N PHE A 73 -18.59 -20.56 -8.42
CA PHE A 73 -18.51 -19.31 -9.16
C PHE A 73 -19.00 -18.14 -8.31
N GLN A 74 -20.15 -18.30 -7.65
CA GLN A 74 -20.71 -17.29 -6.74
C GLN A 74 -19.80 -17.01 -5.54
N ALA A 75 -19.16 -18.06 -5.00
CA ALA A 75 -18.17 -17.88 -3.95
C ALA A 75 -16.95 -17.07 -4.45
N ALA A 76 -16.50 -17.31 -5.68
CA ALA A 76 -15.41 -16.54 -6.28
C ALA A 76 -15.81 -15.06 -6.49
N ILE A 77 -17.06 -14.77 -6.87
CA ILE A 77 -17.59 -13.41 -6.92
C ILE A 77 -17.53 -12.77 -5.53
N SER A 78 -17.98 -13.47 -4.49
CA SER A 78 -17.93 -12.97 -3.12
C SER A 78 -16.50 -12.64 -2.65
N LEU A 79 -15.51 -13.45 -3.05
CA LEU A 79 -14.09 -13.17 -2.79
C LEU A 79 -13.57 -11.96 -3.57
N TYR A 80 -14.02 -11.80 -4.82
CA TYR A 80 -13.67 -10.65 -5.65
C TYR A 80 -14.22 -9.35 -5.06
N GLU A 81 -15.50 -9.34 -4.68
CA GLU A 81 -16.18 -8.21 -4.04
C GLU A 81 -15.53 -7.85 -2.68
N PHE A 82 -15.19 -8.86 -1.87
CA PHE A 82 -14.44 -8.65 -0.62
C PHE A 82 -13.07 -8.01 -0.88
N ASN A 83 -12.36 -8.48 -1.91
CA ASN A 83 -11.07 -7.90 -2.30
C ASN A 83 -11.22 -6.44 -2.76
N ASP A 84 -12.26 -6.14 -3.53
CA ASP A 84 -12.55 -4.78 -3.98
C ASP A 84 -12.88 -3.86 -2.80
N TRP A 85 -13.73 -4.33 -1.89
CA TRP A 85 -14.04 -3.65 -0.63
C TRP A 85 -12.77 -3.35 0.18
N LEU A 86 -11.88 -4.34 0.39
CA LEU A 86 -10.58 -4.13 1.04
C LEU A 86 -9.75 -3.08 0.32
N SER A 87 -9.69 -3.15 -1.01
CA SER A 87 -8.90 -2.21 -1.82
C SER A 87 -9.38 -0.79 -1.68
N GLN A 88 -10.68 -0.54 -1.62
CA GLN A 88 -11.27 0.79 -1.44
C GLN A 88 -10.83 1.41 -0.10
N PHE A 89 -10.95 0.69 1.00
CA PHE A 89 -10.53 1.19 2.31
C PHE A 89 -9.02 1.42 2.37
N LEU A 90 -8.22 0.47 1.91
CA LEU A 90 -6.77 0.60 1.95
C LEU A 90 -6.25 1.68 1.02
N PHE A 91 -6.93 1.96 -0.09
CA PHE A 91 -6.63 3.10 -0.95
C PHE A 91 -6.84 4.43 -0.22
N ILE A 92 -7.97 4.57 0.48
CA ILE A 92 -8.28 5.77 1.28
C ILE A 92 -7.25 5.95 2.40
N PHE A 93 -6.97 4.90 3.17
CA PHE A 93 -6.01 4.99 4.29
C PHE A 93 -4.60 5.28 3.80
N SER A 94 -4.12 4.60 2.76
CA SER A 94 -2.79 4.84 2.22
C SER A 94 -2.66 6.23 1.58
N GLY A 95 -3.71 6.75 0.94
CA GLY A 95 -3.73 8.10 0.39
C GLY A 95 -3.67 9.18 1.49
N ARG A 96 -4.41 9.00 2.59
CA ARG A 96 -4.32 9.93 3.75
C ARG A 96 -2.95 9.86 4.43
N LEU A 97 -2.36 8.67 4.54
CA LEU A 97 -0.99 8.52 5.05
C LEU A 97 0.05 9.16 4.12
N GLU A 98 -0.14 9.07 2.80
CA GLU A 98 0.70 9.80 1.83
C GLU A 98 0.70 11.31 2.13
N GLN A 99 -0.49 11.90 2.32
CA GLN A 99 -0.61 13.33 2.63
C GLN A 99 0.00 13.67 4.00
N PHE A 100 -0.22 12.85 5.01
CA PHE A 100 0.37 13.01 6.33
C PHE A 100 1.90 13.02 6.28
N ILE A 101 2.49 12.06 5.59
CA ILE A 101 3.94 11.94 5.43
C ILE A 101 4.50 13.16 4.69
N LYS A 102 3.88 13.56 3.56
CA LYS A 102 4.29 14.74 2.79
C LYS A 102 4.27 16.00 3.67
N SER A 103 3.17 16.25 4.36
CA SER A 103 2.99 17.47 5.16
C SER A 103 3.96 17.56 6.33
N THR A 104 4.05 16.49 7.13
CA THR A 104 4.91 16.49 8.33
C THR A 104 6.39 16.51 7.98
N PHE A 105 6.78 15.84 6.88
CA PHE A 105 8.16 15.84 6.44
C PHE A 105 8.60 17.23 5.94
N ILE A 106 7.77 17.89 5.11
CA ILE A 106 8.06 19.23 4.60
C ILE A 106 8.17 20.23 5.76
N GLU A 107 7.25 20.18 6.71
CA GLU A 107 7.28 21.04 7.88
C GLU A 107 8.58 20.86 8.67
N SER A 108 8.93 19.62 9.00
CA SER A 108 10.17 19.30 9.71
C SER A 108 11.41 19.76 8.96
N LEU A 109 11.47 19.51 7.65
CA LEU A 109 12.60 19.91 6.80
C LEU A 109 12.75 21.43 6.80
N CYS A 110 11.67 22.17 6.58
CA CYS A 110 11.69 23.63 6.58
C CYS A 110 12.04 24.20 7.97
N GLN A 111 11.62 23.58 9.06
CA GLN A 111 11.97 24.01 10.41
C GLN A 111 13.46 23.85 10.69
N GLN A 112 14.03 22.70 10.34
CA GLN A 112 15.41 22.39 10.60
C GLN A 112 16.40 23.09 9.67
N TYR A 113 15.99 23.39 8.44
CA TYR A 113 16.88 23.97 7.44
C TYR A 113 17.39 25.36 7.84
N ASN A 114 18.73 25.50 7.82
CA ASN A 114 19.45 26.72 8.14
C ASN A 114 20.53 27.07 7.08
N GLY A 115 20.35 26.61 5.82
CA GLY A 115 21.27 26.85 4.73
C GLY A 115 21.10 28.21 4.05
N LYS A 116 21.70 28.37 2.87
CA LYS A 116 21.77 29.63 2.13
C LYS A 116 20.50 30.07 1.41
N TYR A 117 19.55 29.16 1.20
CA TYR A 117 18.28 29.43 0.51
C TYR A 117 17.18 29.79 1.50
N GLN A 118 16.06 30.30 1.01
CA GLN A 118 14.85 30.39 1.82
C GLN A 118 14.35 28.98 2.19
N LYS A 119 13.66 28.86 3.32
CA LYS A 119 13.16 27.56 3.80
C LYS A 119 12.30 26.82 2.78
N GLY A 120 11.47 27.52 2.01
CA GLY A 120 10.68 26.93 0.94
C GLY A 120 11.50 26.49 -0.28
N GLU A 121 12.73 26.93 -0.43
CA GLU A 121 13.65 26.60 -1.52
C GLU A 121 14.79 25.68 -1.05
N CYS A 122 14.70 25.10 0.15
CA CYS A 122 15.75 24.27 0.75
C CYS A 122 16.16 23.08 -0.14
N TYR A 123 15.26 22.57 -0.97
CA TYR A 123 15.53 21.47 -1.90
C TYR A 123 16.59 21.82 -2.98
N LEU A 124 16.87 23.11 -3.21
CA LEU A 124 17.93 23.58 -4.12
C LEU A 124 19.31 23.55 -3.47
N ASP A 125 19.39 23.28 -2.17
CA ASP A 125 20.66 23.21 -1.46
C ASP A 125 21.24 21.80 -1.50
N GLU A 126 22.26 21.60 -2.32
CA GLU A 126 22.96 20.31 -2.46
C GLU A 126 23.48 19.79 -1.11
N THR A 127 23.78 20.69 -0.16
CA THR A 127 24.35 20.31 1.15
C THR A 127 23.40 19.53 2.05
N ILE A 128 22.09 19.55 1.78
CA ILE A 128 21.12 18.75 2.56
C ILE A 128 21.03 17.29 2.12
N TYR A 129 21.56 16.96 0.94
CA TYR A 129 21.54 15.60 0.37
C TYR A 129 22.75 14.78 0.83
N GLU A 130 22.61 13.47 0.83
CA GLU A 130 23.69 12.53 1.17
C GLU A 130 24.89 12.66 0.19
N ASN A 131 24.61 12.95 -1.09
CA ASN A 131 25.62 13.19 -2.13
C ASN A 131 25.04 13.95 -3.33
N SER A 132 25.93 14.42 -4.22
CA SER A 132 25.59 15.20 -5.43
C SER A 132 24.78 14.39 -6.45
N GLU A 133 24.94 13.07 -6.51
CA GLU A 133 24.19 12.21 -7.44
C GLU A 133 22.70 12.22 -7.09
N LEU A 134 22.36 12.04 -5.83
CA LEU A 134 20.99 12.09 -5.33
C LEU A 134 20.36 13.49 -5.48
N TYR A 135 21.14 14.53 -5.27
CA TYR A 135 20.70 15.90 -5.55
C TYR A 135 20.33 16.07 -7.03
N ASN A 136 21.21 15.68 -7.96
CA ASN A 136 20.98 15.81 -9.40
C ASN A 136 19.78 14.95 -9.86
N GLU A 137 19.64 13.72 -9.33
CA GLU A 137 18.48 12.87 -9.60
C GLU A 137 17.18 13.59 -9.21
N PHE A 138 17.14 14.17 -8.01
CA PHE A 138 15.95 14.84 -7.53
C PHE A 138 15.61 16.11 -8.30
N ILE A 139 16.60 16.94 -8.63
CA ILE A 139 16.39 18.14 -9.46
C ILE A 139 15.84 17.75 -10.83
N SER A 140 16.36 16.69 -11.46
CA SER A 140 15.84 16.19 -12.73
C SER A 140 14.35 15.75 -12.63
N ILE A 141 13.94 15.13 -11.52
CA ILE A 141 12.53 14.79 -11.27
C ILE A 141 11.67 16.06 -11.21
N ILE A 142 12.13 17.09 -10.49
CA ILE A 142 11.42 18.37 -10.41
C ILE A 142 11.29 19.02 -11.79
N GLU A 143 12.37 19.12 -12.53
CA GLU A 143 12.39 19.74 -13.87
C GLU A 143 11.43 19.02 -14.81
N LYS A 144 11.38 17.68 -14.74
CA LYS A 144 10.42 16.90 -15.50
C LYS A 144 8.98 17.24 -15.12
N HIS A 145 8.64 17.26 -13.81
CA HIS A 145 7.30 17.64 -13.35
C HIS A 145 6.92 19.06 -13.81
N LEU A 146 7.84 20.02 -13.73
CA LEU A 146 7.58 21.39 -14.15
C LEU A 146 7.35 21.52 -15.67
N SER A 147 8.01 20.68 -16.47
CA SER A 147 7.86 20.68 -17.93
C SER A 147 6.59 19.98 -18.41
N GLU A 148 6.15 18.93 -17.72
CA GLU A 148 5.02 18.08 -18.11
C GLU A 148 3.69 18.48 -17.45
N ASN A 149 3.74 19.16 -16.29
CA ASN A 149 2.57 19.41 -15.46
C ASN A 149 1.87 20.73 -15.82
N GLN A 150 0.55 20.63 -16.07
CA GLN A 150 -0.33 21.76 -16.38
C GLN A 150 -1.23 22.16 -15.20
N SER A 151 -0.90 21.71 -13.96
CA SER A 151 -1.71 22.04 -12.79
C SER A 151 -1.82 23.56 -12.59
N LEU A 152 -2.96 24.00 -12.05
CA LEU A 152 -3.20 25.41 -11.76
C LEU A 152 -2.16 25.98 -10.80
N SER A 153 -1.67 25.20 -9.88
CA SER A 153 -0.64 25.55 -8.92
C SER A 153 0.69 25.87 -9.59
N ILE A 154 1.16 24.99 -10.47
CA ILE A 154 2.40 25.19 -11.24
C ILE A 154 2.24 26.41 -12.16
N GLN A 155 1.15 26.50 -12.91
CA GLN A 155 0.89 27.62 -13.81
C GLN A 155 0.83 28.98 -13.08
N HIS A 156 0.27 29.01 -11.88
CA HIS A 156 0.26 30.20 -11.04
C HIS A 156 1.68 30.65 -10.69
N HIS A 157 2.55 29.72 -10.28
CA HIS A 157 3.94 30.05 -9.93
C HIS A 157 4.76 30.50 -11.14
N ILE A 158 4.55 29.90 -12.31
CA ILE A 158 5.20 30.33 -13.56
C ILE A 158 4.79 31.79 -13.89
N LYS A 159 3.50 32.08 -13.89
CA LYS A 159 2.96 33.38 -14.33
C LYS A 159 3.16 34.51 -13.33
N ASN A 160 3.01 34.23 -12.03
CA ASN A 160 2.87 35.25 -11.00
C ASN A 160 3.99 35.26 -9.95
N LYS A 161 4.88 34.26 -9.93
CA LYS A 161 5.92 34.11 -8.90
C LYS A 161 7.34 33.98 -9.47
N GLY A 162 7.52 34.35 -10.75
CA GLY A 162 8.83 34.30 -11.39
C GLY A 162 9.43 32.91 -11.45
N SER A 163 8.60 31.88 -11.63
CA SER A 163 8.99 30.46 -11.64
C SER A 163 9.71 29.99 -10.37
N LYS A 164 9.40 30.60 -9.22
CA LYS A 164 9.86 30.11 -7.92
C LYS A 164 8.82 29.19 -7.32
N PHE A 165 9.24 27.98 -6.96
CA PHE A 165 8.36 26.93 -6.46
C PHE A 165 8.76 26.56 -5.04
N PRO A 166 7.95 26.92 -4.03
CA PRO A 166 8.17 26.40 -2.69
C PRO A 166 8.01 24.88 -2.64
N ILE A 167 8.79 24.21 -1.80
CA ILE A 167 8.79 22.75 -1.67
C ILE A 167 7.39 22.18 -1.42
N TRP A 168 6.54 22.85 -0.65
CA TRP A 168 5.15 22.42 -0.39
C TRP A 168 4.23 22.47 -1.62
N VAL A 169 4.58 23.25 -2.64
CA VAL A 169 3.89 23.24 -3.95
C VAL A 169 4.37 22.06 -4.78
N LEU A 170 5.68 21.83 -4.86
CA LEU A 170 6.27 20.73 -5.61
C LEU A 170 5.80 19.36 -5.10
N PHE A 171 5.71 19.19 -3.78
CA PHE A 171 5.28 17.92 -3.18
C PHE A 171 3.80 17.57 -3.43
N GLN A 172 2.96 18.55 -3.80
CA GLN A 172 1.60 18.23 -4.26
C GLN A 172 1.60 17.49 -5.60
N GLU A 173 2.56 17.80 -6.45
CA GLU A 173 2.68 17.22 -7.79
C GLU A 173 3.47 15.89 -7.81
N MET A 174 4.25 15.63 -6.77
CA MET A 174 5.07 14.42 -6.68
C MET A 174 4.25 13.20 -6.30
N THR A 175 4.57 12.06 -6.90
CA THR A 175 4.04 10.77 -6.49
C THR A 175 4.56 10.37 -5.10
N PHE A 176 3.86 9.45 -4.43
CA PHE A 176 4.32 8.94 -3.14
C PHE A 176 5.70 8.25 -3.24
N GLY A 177 5.98 7.56 -4.35
CA GLY A 177 7.29 6.95 -4.60
C GLY A 177 8.42 7.98 -4.70
N GLU A 178 8.21 9.07 -5.40
CA GLU A 178 9.16 10.18 -5.50
C GLU A 178 9.36 10.87 -4.15
N THR A 179 8.29 11.06 -3.39
CA THR A 179 8.37 11.57 -2.01
C THR A 179 9.25 10.68 -1.13
N THR A 180 9.06 9.37 -1.16
CA THR A 180 9.89 8.44 -0.36
C THR A 180 11.36 8.43 -0.80
N ARG A 181 11.63 8.57 -2.10
CA ARG A 181 13.00 8.72 -2.63
C ARG A 181 13.65 10.01 -2.14
N PHE A 182 12.93 11.13 -2.20
CA PHE A 182 13.44 12.40 -1.70
C PHE A 182 13.82 12.31 -0.22
N ILE A 183 12.91 11.80 0.62
CA ILE A 183 13.19 11.60 2.05
C ILE A 183 14.46 10.77 2.25
N SER A 184 14.63 9.70 1.46
CA SER A 184 15.78 8.81 1.56
C SER A 184 17.08 9.46 1.03
N ALA A 185 16.98 10.42 0.13
CA ALA A 185 18.13 11.13 -0.45
C ALA A 185 18.74 12.18 0.47
N LEU A 186 17.98 12.65 1.47
CA LEU A 186 18.47 13.65 2.41
C LEU A 186 19.39 13.04 3.48
N LYS A 187 20.26 13.86 4.05
CA LYS A 187 21.11 13.49 5.16
C LYS A 187 20.31 12.97 6.35
N LYS A 188 20.91 12.06 7.07
CA LYS A 188 20.32 11.36 8.23
C LYS A 188 19.71 12.32 9.25
N GLU A 189 20.34 13.45 9.52
CA GLU A 189 19.89 14.46 10.48
C GLU A 189 18.49 15.02 10.18
N TYR A 190 18.12 15.23 8.90
CA TYR A 190 16.78 15.69 8.52
C TYR A 190 15.74 14.61 8.72
N ARG A 191 16.10 13.35 8.41
CA ARG A 191 15.21 12.21 8.60
C ARG A 191 14.97 11.93 10.09
N GLU A 192 15.99 11.99 10.92
CA GLU A 192 15.88 11.79 12.36
C GLU A 192 15.07 12.90 13.02
N TYR A 193 15.30 14.15 12.65
CA TYR A 193 14.51 15.27 13.15
C TYR A 193 13.01 15.10 12.83
N TRP A 194 12.68 14.69 11.62
CA TRP A 194 11.30 14.37 11.26
C TRP A 194 10.71 13.26 12.14
N ILE A 195 11.46 12.18 12.34
CA ILE A 195 11.02 11.07 13.20
C ILE A 195 10.77 11.57 14.62
N ASP A 196 11.68 12.35 15.15
CA ASP A 196 11.59 12.87 16.51
C ASP A 196 10.39 13.78 16.70
N THR A 197 10.20 14.71 15.78
CA THR A 197 9.12 15.71 15.89
C THR A 197 7.74 15.14 15.57
N THR A 198 7.65 14.17 14.66
CA THR A 198 6.35 13.65 14.18
C THR A 198 5.91 12.41 14.95
N PHE A 199 6.83 11.51 15.29
CA PHE A 199 6.47 10.19 15.82
C PHE A 199 6.85 9.99 17.28
N LEU A 200 7.96 10.57 17.74
CA LEU A 200 8.47 10.36 19.09
C LEU A 200 8.01 11.42 20.09
N SER A 201 7.73 12.64 19.64
CA SER A 201 7.27 13.74 20.51
C SER A 201 5.78 13.67 20.87
N THR A 202 4.99 12.89 20.14
CA THR A 202 3.51 12.83 20.30
C THR A 202 3.06 12.12 21.58
N GLY A 203 3.94 11.38 22.24
CA GLY A 203 3.60 10.59 23.43
C GLY A 203 2.78 9.32 23.15
N VAL A 204 2.39 9.06 21.90
CA VAL A 204 1.66 7.85 21.47
C VAL A 204 2.46 6.59 21.77
N VAL A 205 3.77 6.68 21.59
CA VAL A 205 4.70 5.59 21.90
C VAL A 205 5.71 6.07 22.93
N ASN A 206 6.08 5.21 23.89
CA ASN A 206 7.13 5.53 24.84
C ASN A 206 8.48 5.63 24.13
N SER A 207 8.90 6.85 23.80
CA SER A 207 10.13 7.13 23.05
C SER A 207 11.41 6.65 23.74
N LYS A 208 11.43 6.62 25.08
CA LYS A 208 12.59 6.11 25.86
C LYS A 208 12.81 4.61 25.68
N ILE A 209 11.73 3.86 25.47
CA ILE A 209 11.79 2.39 25.33
C ILE A 209 11.89 1.98 23.86
N HIS A 210 11.19 2.68 22.98
CA HIS A 210 10.94 2.24 21.59
C HIS A 210 11.52 3.19 20.53
N GLY A 211 12.16 4.29 20.91
CA GLY A 211 12.62 5.31 19.95
C GLY A 211 13.55 4.76 18.88
N GLU A 212 14.59 4.00 19.27
CA GLU A 212 15.54 3.40 18.32
C GLU A 212 14.87 2.37 17.39
N GLU A 213 13.91 1.63 17.93
CA GLU A 213 13.17 0.67 17.12
C GLU A 213 12.31 1.37 16.06
N ILE A 214 11.64 2.47 16.41
CA ILE A 214 10.85 3.28 15.47
C ILE A 214 11.77 3.86 14.40
N ARG A 215 12.92 4.46 14.77
CA ARG A 215 13.88 5.00 13.80
C ARG A 215 14.32 3.94 12.78
N SER A 216 14.57 2.72 13.24
CA SER A 216 15.01 1.63 12.36
C SER A 216 13.92 1.06 11.45
N LYS A 217 12.64 1.17 11.82
CA LYS A 217 11.52 0.48 11.14
C LYS A 217 10.61 1.42 10.34
N LEU A 218 10.56 2.70 10.68
CA LEU A 218 9.62 3.67 10.11
C LEU A 218 9.63 3.69 8.58
N PHE A 219 10.81 3.72 7.97
CA PHE A 219 10.93 3.73 6.51
C PHE A 219 10.41 2.45 5.87
N GLY A 220 10.51 1.31 6.54
CA GLY A 220 9.89 0.07 6.12
C GLY A 220 8.36 0.16 6.13
N TRP A 221 7.76 0.81 7.15
CA TRP A 221 6.31 1.03 7.22
C TRP A 221 5.82 2.02 6.15
N VAL A 222 6.58 3.09 5.92
CA VAL A 222 6.29 4.05 4.84
C VAL A 222 6.34 3.37 3.47
N SER A 223 7.37 2.54 3.22
CA SER A 223 7.51 1.78 1.98
C SER A 223 6.39 0.76 1.79
N ALA A 224 5.97 0.08 2.85
CA ALA A 224 4.83 -0.83 2.82
C ALA A 224 3.52 -0.09 2.49
N THR A 225 3.31 1.09 3.06
CA THR A 225 2.15 1.95 2.77
C THR A 225 2.15 2.41 1.31
N TRP A 226 3.30 2.87 0.80
CA TRP A 226 3.46 3.21 -0.61
C TRP A 226 3.13 2.02 -1.53
N TYR A 227 3.61 0.84 -1.19
CA TYR A 227 3.32 -0.37 -1.96
C TYR A 227 1.83 -0.72 -1.97
N MET A 228 1.15 -0.64 -0.81
CA MET A 228 -0.30 -0.85 -0.72
C MET A 228 -1.08 0.19 -1.52
N ARG A 229 -0.69 1.46 -1.46
CA ARG A 229 -1.31 2.53 -2.25
C ARG A 229 -1.27 2.22 -3.74
N ASN A 230 -0.13 1.78 -4.25
CA ASN A 230 0.01 1.44 -5.66
C ASN A 230 -0.81 0.19 -6.04
N ARG A 231 -0.80 -0.84 -5.20
CA ARG A 231 -1.58 -2.04 -5.46
C ARG A 231 -3.08 -1.77 -5.53
N THR A 232 -3.59 -0.98 -4.59
CA THR A 232 -5.02 -0.63 -4.51
C THR A 232 -5.43 0.32 -5.63
N ALA A 233 -4.58 1.29 -5.99
CA ALA A 233 -4.81 2.19 -7.13
C ALA A 233 -4.89 1.45 -8.48
N HIS A 234 -4.20 0.33 -8.61
CA HIS A 234 -4.23 -0.52 -9.82
C HIS A 234 -5.20 -1.70 -9.69
N HIS A 235 -6.05 -1.73 -8.69
CA HIS A 235 -7.04 -2.80 -8.43
C HIS A 235 -6.41 -4.21 -8.43
N LEU A 236 -5.17 -4.34 -7.93
CA LEU A 236 -4.48 -5.61 -7.87
C LEU A 236 -5.01 -6.45 -6.71
N ARG A 237 -5.02 -7.77 -6.89
CA ARG A 237 -5.50 -8.70 -5.88
C ARG A 237 -4.72 -8.58 -4.57
N LEU A 238 -5.45 -8.52 -3.46
CA LEU A 238 -4.92 -8.52 -2.08
C LEU A 238 -5.17 -9.87 -1.40
N TYR A 239 -6.38 -10.43 -1.56
CA TYR A 239 -6.79 -11.68 -0.93
C TYR A 239 -5.98 -12.87 -1.43
N GLY A 240 -5.44 -13.67 -0.51
CA GLY A 240 -4.65 -14.85 -0.83
C GLY A 240 -3.33 -14.56 -1.54
N GLN A 241 -2.74 -13.37 -1.29
CA GLN A 241 -1.44 -12.96 -1.83
C GLN A 241 -0.35 -12.99 -0.77
N ASN A 242 0.85 -13.39 -1.20
CA ASN A 242 2.09 -13.10 -0.51
C ASN A 242 2.80 -11.96 -1.25
N PHE A 243 3.19 -10.94 -0.50
CA PHE A 243 3.84 -9.75 -1.02
C PHE A 243 5.35 -9.84 -0.78
N THR A 244 6.15 -9.69 -1.83
CA THR A 244 7.62 -9.81 -1.74
C THR A 244 8.32 -8.45 -1.79
N ILE A 245 7.58 -7.38 -2.09
CA ILE A 245 8.11 -6.02 -2.21
C ILE A 245 7.73 -5.23 -0.97
N ALA A 246 8.69 -4.46 -0.43
CA ALA A 246 8.51 -3.59 0.72
C ALA A 246 7.90 -4.28 1.95
N SER A 247 8.28 -5.53 2.20
CA SER A 247 7.85 -6.30 3.37
C SER A 247 8.25 -5.58 4.66
N PRO A 248 7.28 -5.14 5.52
CA PRO A 248 7.58 -4.34 6.69
C PRO A 248 8.19 -5.17 7.82
N SER A 249 9.07 -4.57 8.58
CA SER A 249 9.54 -5.17 9.84
C SER A 249 8.51 -4.98 10.95
N PHE A 250 8.23 -6.03 11.72
CA PHE A 250 7.30 -5.94 12.85
C PHE A 250 7.88 -5.12 13.99
N PHE A 251 7.03 -4.32 14.61
CA PHE A 251 7.33 -3.68 15.88
C PHE A 251 7.39 -4.75 16.97
N SER A 252 8.35 -4.69 17.88
CA SER A 252 8.58 -5.75 18.88
C SER A 252 7.39 -5.94 19.83
N ALA A 253 6.65 -4.86 20.14
CA ALA A 253 5.45 -4.93 20.96
C ALA A 253 4.33 -5.70 20.24
N ASP A 254 4.10 -5.42 18.96
CA ASP A 254 3.11 -6.12 18.13
C ASP A 254 3.48 -7.60 17.98
N LEU A 255 4.76 -7.90 17.73
CA LEU A 255 5.23 -9.26 17.59
C LEU A 255 5.03 -10.10 18.86
N ARG A 256 5.21 -9.50 20.04
CA ARG A 256 4.89 -10.14 21.33
C ARG A 256 3.42 -10.48 21.46
N GLN A 257 2.53 -9.58 21.03
CA GLN A 257 1.08 -9.82 21.07
C GLN A 257 0.66 -10.92 20.10
N ILE A 258 1.17 -10.89 18.85
CA ILE A 258 0.92 -11.93 17.85
C ILE A 258 1.27 -13.32 18.40
N ASN A 259 2.42 -13.46 19.07
CA ASN A 259 2.94 -14.73 19.53
C ASN A 259 2.36 -15.18 20.89
N LYS A 260 1.72 -14.29 21.65
CA LYS A 260 1.18 -14.61 22.97
C LYS A 260 0.04 -15.65 22.93
N ASN A 261 -0.79 -15.60 21.89
CA ASN A 261 -1.96 -16.45 21.70
C ASN A 261 -1.74 -17.52 20.62
N ALA A 262 -0.50 -17.71 20.15
CA ALA A 262 -0.22 -18.76 19.18
C ALA A 262 -0.37 -20.13 19.85
N GLU A 263 -1.44 -20.85 19.57
CA GLU A 263 -1.71 -22.23 20.02
C GLU A 263 -0.67 -23.23 19.49
N THR A 264 0.09 -22.85 18.49
CA THR A 264 1.17 -23.64 17.91
C THR A 264 2.51 -22.96 18.14
N LYS A 265 3.55 -23.74 18.49
CA LYS A 265 4.93 -23.31 18.71
C LYS A 265 5.61 -22.60 17.50
N LYS A 266 4.87 -22.36 16.42
CA LYS A 266 5.37 -21.62 15.24
C LYS A 266 5.12 -20.12 15.46
N LYS A 267 6.18 -19.43 15.88
CA LYS A 267 6.22 -17.97 15.87
C LYS A 267 5.98 -17.46 14.45
N LYS A 268 5.18 -16.37 14.31
CA LYS A 268 5.04 -15.70 13.01
C LYS A 268 6.42 -15.18 12.58
N THR A 269 6.95 -15.76 11.51
CA THR A 269 8.27 -15.39 10.97
C THR A 269 8.15 -14.65 9.62
N HIS A 270 6.95 -14.70 9.01
CA HIS A 270 6.71 -14.09 7.70
C HIS A 270 5.97 -12.77 7.84
N ASN A 271 6.48 -11.76 7.13
CA ASN A 271 5.97 -10.40 7.07
C ASN A 271 5.53 -10.01 5.64
N ASN A 272 5.08 -10.99 4.89
CA ASN A 272 4.71 -10.86 3.48
C ASN A 272 3.22 -11.11 3.19
N ASP A 273 2.39 -11.22 4.21
CA ASP A 273 0.93 -11.30 4.10
C ASP A 273 0.26 -9.93 4.30
N LEU A 274 -1.02 -9.81 3.99
CA LEU A 274 -1.75 -8.55 4.10
C LEU A 274 -1.74 -7.99 5.54
N PHE A 275 -1.82 -8.88 6.55
CA PHE A 275 -1.79 -8.46 7.95
C PHE A 275 -0.52 -7.67 8.30
N ALA A 276 0.64 -8.05 7.77
CA ALA A 276 1.88 -7.32 8.02
C ALA A 276 1.82 -5.87 7.49
N TYR A 277 1.19 -5.66 6.34
CA TYR A 277 1.02 -4.32 5.78
C TYR A 277 -0.04 -3.50 6.50
N LEU A 278 -1.14 -4.13 6.96
CA LEU A 278 -2.12 -3.49 7.84
C LEU A 278 -1.46 -3.02 9.14
N LEU A 279 -0.57 -3.83 9.71
CA LEU A 279 0.15 -3.50 10.92
C LEU A 279 1.12 -2.32 10.72
N ALA A 280 1.81 -2.27 9.58
CA ALA A 280 2.65 -1.14 9.21
C ALA A 280 1.84 0.15 9.08
N MET A 281 0.66 0.10 8.43
CA MET A 281 -0.24 1.25 8.32
C MET A 281 -0.79 1.67 9.69
N LYS A 282 -1.21 0.74 10.54
CA LYS A 282 -1.65 1.01 11.93
C LYS A 282 -0.58 1.77 12.71
N ASN A 283 0.69 1.35 12.58
CA ASN A 283 1.81 2.00 13.26
C ASN A 283 2.09 3.44 12.79
N LEU A 284 1.61 3.82 11.61
CA LEU A 284 1.61 5.21 11.14
C LEU A 284 0.33 5.96 11.54
N ILE A 285 -0.84 5.31 11.40
CA ILE A 285 -2.17 5.92 11.66
C ILE A 285 -2.30 6.39 13.10
N GLN A 286 -1.75 5.67 14.08
CA GLN A 286 -1.80 6.04 15.50
C GLN A 286 -1.21 7.44 15.81
N HIS A 287 -0.41 8.01 14.91
CA HIS A 287 0.16 9.35 15.03
C HIS A 287 -0.63 10.43 14.28
N HIS A 288 -1.75 10.05 13.69
CA HIS A 288 -2.62 10.98 12.93
C HIS A 288 -3.75 11.54 13.83
N SER A 289 -4.69 12.27 13.24
CA SER A 289 -5.85 12.82 13.95
C SER A 289 -6.74 11.74 14.55
N HIS A 290 -7.42 12.08 15.65
CA HIS A 290 -8.37 11.17 16.31
C HIS A 290 -9.47 10.67 15.35
N SER A 291 -9.99 11.53 14.46
CA SER A 291 -10.98 11.12 13.46
C SER A 291 -10.46 10.04 12.49
N PHE A 292 -9.19 10.13 12.11
CA PHE A 292 -8.60 9.13 11.23
C PHE A 292 -8.35 7.80 11.95
N VAL A 293 -7.98 7.84 13.22
CA VAL A 293 -7.90 6.67 14.09
C VAL A 293 -9.28 6.02 14.23
N GLN A 294 -10.35 6.81 14.39
CA GLN A 294 -11.70 6.29 14.46
C GLN A 294 -12.13 5.61 13.14
N ASP A 295 -11.88 6.26 11.99
CA ASP A 295 -12.15 5.66 10.68
C ASP A 295 -11.45 4.29 10.52
N TRP A 296 -10.22 4.18 11.01
CA TRP A 296 -9.47 2.91 11.02
C TRP A 296 -10.14 1.85 11.91
N ASN A 297 -10.54 2.21 13.12
CA ASN A 297 -11.20 1.29 14.05
C ASN A 297 -12.56 0.84 13.51
N ASP A 298 -13.31 1.72 12.86
CA ASP A 298 -14.58 1.40 12.20
C ASP A 298 -14.38 0.44 11.01
N PHE A 299 -13.30 0.62 10.25
CA PHE A 299 -12.90 -0.35 9.24
C PHE A 299 -12.61 -1.74 9.83
N LEU A 300 -11.92 -1.83 10.98
CA LEU A 300 -11.65 -3.11 11.63
C LEU A 300 -12.94 -3.80 12.10
N MET A 301 -13.92 -3.04 12.60
CA MET A 301 -15.25 -3.57 12.95
C MET A 301 -15.96 -4.11 11.71
N SER A 302 -15.92 -3.37 10.60
CA SER A 302 -16.50 -3.78 9.33
C SER A 302 -15.81 -5.03 8.74
N LEU A 303 -14.47 -5.11 8.87
CA LEU A 303 -13.70 -6.29 8.47
C LEU A 303 -14.10 -7.53 9.26
N GLU A 304 -14.27 -7.39 10.59
CA GLU A 304 -14.74 -8.48 11.45
C GLU A 304 -16.12 -8.98 11.03
N ALA A 305 -17.05 -8.06 10.77
CA ALA A 305 -18.39 -8.40 10.30
C ALA A 305 -18.37 -9.18 8.97
N GLN A 306 -17.58 -8.74 7.99
CA GLN A 306 -17.41 -9.45 6.73
C GLN A 306 -16.82 -10.86 6.89
N LEU A 307 -15.82 -11.01 7.77
CA LEU A 307 -15.21 -12.30 8.07
C LEU A 307 -16.16 -13.27 8.79
N MET A 308 -17.04 -12.76 9.66
CA MET A 308 -18.03 -13.56 10.36
C MET A 308 -19.17 -13.99 9.43
N GLU A 309 -19.73 -13.05 8.66
CA GLU A 309 -20.85 -13.29 7.76
C GLU A 309 -20.53 -14.32 6.67
N LYS A 310 -19.32 -14.24 6.10
CA LYS A 310 -18.89 -15.10 4.98
C LYS A 310 -17.78 -16.07 5.41
N SER A 311 -17.77 -16.52 6.65
CA SER A 311 -16.68 -17.33 7.23
C SER A 311 -16.42 -18.66 6.53
N ASN A 312 -17.38 -19.20 5.79
CA ASN A 312 -17.25 -20.41 4.97
C ASN A 312 -16.56 -20.14 3.60
N ILE A 313 -16.43 -18.87 3.19
CA ILE A 313 -15.84 -18.46 1.91
C ILE A 313 -14.57 -17.62 2.16
N ILE A 314 -14.63 -16.63 3.05
CA ILE A 314 -13.55 -15.71 3.35
C ILE A 314 -12.75 -16.23 4.55
N LEU A 315 -11.57 -16.78 4.27
CA LEU A 315 -10.71 -17.33 5.31
C LEU A 315 -9.71 -16.28 5.79
N SER A 316 -9.73 -15.95 7.07
CA SER A 316 -8.80 -15.01 7.72
C SER A 316 -7.32 -15.39 7.50
N SER A 317 -7.03 -16.69 7.45
CA SER A 317 -5.70 -17.22 7.17
C SER A 317 -5.13 -16.82 5.79
N LYS A 318 -6.00 -16.59 4.79
CA LYS A 318 -5.61 -16.17 3.44
C LYS A 318 -5.09 -14.73 3.37
N ILE A 319 -5.36 -13.93 4.39
CA ILE A 319 -4.85 -12.57 4.54
C ILE A 319 -3.91 -12.43 5.75
N GLY A 320 -3.53 -13.57 6.35
CA GLY A 320 -2.51 -13.68 7.39
C GLY A 320 -2.96 -13.22 8.79
N LEU A 321 -4.25 -13.07 9.05
CA LEU A 321 -4.77 -12.60 10.34
C LEU A 321 -4.57 -13.66 11.43
N PRO A 322 -3.87 -13.34 12.55
CA PRO A 322 -3.85 -14.19 13.74
C PRO A 322 -5.22 -14.13 14.47
N SER A 323 -5.46 -15.06 15.39
CA SER A 323 -6.76 -15.12 16.13
C SER A 323 -7.09 -13.83 16.89
N ASN A 324 -6.09 -13.10 17.35
CA ASN A 324 -6.22 -11.83 18.09
C ASN A 324 -5.91 -10.59 17.22
N TRP A 325 -6.08 -10.71 15.91
CA TRP A 325 -5.72 -9.66 14.95
C TRP A 325 -6.35 -8.30 15.24
N LYS A 326 -7.61 -8.31 15.68
CA LYS A 326 -8.36 -7.08 15.94
C LYS A 326 -7.76 -6.31 17.11
N ASP A 327 -7.44 -6.99 18.21
CA ASP A 327 -6.79 -6.36 19.37
C ASP A 327 -5.44 -5.76 19.02
N ILE A 328 -4.69 -6.41 18.10
CA ILE A 328 -3.37 -5.94 17.66
C ILE A 328 -3.47 -4.73 16.74
N LEU A 329 -4.45 -4.72 15.83
CA LEU A 329 -4.65 -3.63 14.89
C LEU A 329 -5.44 -2.45 15.47
N TRP A 330 -6.16 -2.65 16.57
CA TRP A 330 -6.94 -1.61 17.22
C TRP A 330 -6.04 -0.51 17.78
N ILE A 331 -6.46 0.73 17.63
CA ILE A 331 -5.76 1.91 18.16
C ILE A 331 -6.64 2.48 19.27
N GLY A 332 -6.12 2.46 20.50
CA GLY A 332 -6.82 2.94 21.71
C GLY A 332 -6.73 4.45 21.91
#